data_9fa7f4da20a9a1223e16ad5008e4c93e
#
_entry.id   9fa7f4da20a9a1223e16ad5008e4c93e
#
_cell.length_a   1.000
_cell.length_b   1.000
_cell.length_c   1.000
_cell.angle_alpha   90.00
_cell.angle_beta   90.00
_cell.angle_gamma   90.00
#
_symmetry.space_group_name_H-M   'P 1'
#
loop_
_entity.id
_entity.type
_entity.pdbx_description
1 polymer ?
#
loop_
_entity_poly.entity_id
_entity_poly.type
_entity_poly.pdbx_seq_one_letter_code
_entity_poly.pdbx_strand_id
1 'polypeptide(L)'
;MFFKRMQLSIYCLLIGLSGVGQSTTEQLSAVMHTFHHYNMFDGAVLVADHGTVVYKEAFGLANREWDIPNSTDTKFMIGSISKPITATLILILTEKNLINLDSSLAYYAPQFKDKPASKVTIKQLLNHTSGLPNYDIIRDFFPRISRQSFTREEYLEIFQDSALAFEPGTRYMYSSWGYYTLGYIIEKVTGKSYAQAMKDEIFDKINMPNSGSYLHTQIIPKRASGYDYGLGDYVSADFRDQSNTMGT
;
A
#
# COMPACT_ATOMS: atom_id res chain seq x y z
N MET A 1 64.48 -34.49 -56.28
CA MET A 1 63.30 -34.98 -55.61
C MET A 1 62.89 -33.91 -54.62
N PHE A 2 61.89 -33.06 -55.00
CA PHE A 2 61.51 -31.84 -54.28
C PHE A 2 60.43 -32.15 -53.26
N PHE A 3 60.69 -31.98 -51.95
CA PHE A 3 59.68 -31.97 -50.92
C PHE A 3 59.16 -30.51 -50.70
N LYS A 4 57.99 -30.24 -51.22
CA LYS A 4 57.28 -29.03 -50.88
C LYS A 4 56.73 -29.11 -49.43
N ARG A 5 57.24 -28.25 -48.54
CA ARG A 5 56.66 -28.02 -47.22
C ARG A 5 55.40 -27.20 -47.41
N MET A 6 54.26 -27.80 -47.13
CA MET A 6 52.95 -27.14 -47.06
C MET A 6 52.80 -26.54 -45.66
N GLN A 7 53.00 -25.23 -45.53
CA GLN A 7 52.65 -24.51 -44.30
C GLN A 7 51.15 -24.37 -44.21
N LEU A 8 50.56 -25.10 -43.29
CA LEU A 8 49.14 -24.97 -42.92
C LEU A 8 49.01 -23.78 -41.92
N SER A 9 48.66 -22.62 -42.45
CA SER A 9 48.32 -21.47 -41.59
C SER A 9 46.96 -21.73 -40.94
N ILE A 10 46.96 -22.10 -39.66
CA ILE A 10 45.76 -22.16 -38.84
C ILE A 10 45.40 -20.73 -38.50
N TYR A 11 44.45 -20.15 -39.22
CA TYR A 11 43.73 -18.95 -38.77
C TYR A 11 42.82 -19.37 -37.62
N CYS A 12 43.29 -19.20 -36.38
CA CYS A 12 42.41 -19.17 -35.23
C CYS A 12 41.50 -17.94 -35.37
N LEU A 13 40.30 -18.15 -35.90
CA LEU A 13 39.23 -17.19 -35.84
C LEU A 13 38.80 -17.12 -34.38
N LEU A 14 39.39 -16.23 -33.60
CA LEU A 14 38.87 -15.79 -32.30
C LEU A 14 37.55 -15.07 -32.54
N ILE A 15 36.48 -15.83 -32.70
CA ILE A 15 35.14 -15.28 -32.51
C ILE A 15 35.07 -14.98 -31.02
N GLY A 16 35.36 -13.73 -30.68
CA GLY A 16 35.01 -13.19 -29.39
C GLY A 16 33.52 -13.32 -29.22
N LEU A 17 33.08 -14.38 -28.59
CA LEU A 17 31.77 -14.44 -27.94
C LEU A 17 31.81 -13.39 -26.85
N SER A 18 31.66 -12.11 -27.24
CA SER A 18 31.14 -11.10 -26.32
C SER A 18 29.77 -11.64 -25.92
N GLY A 19 29.75 -12.39 -24.85
CA GLY A 19 28.50 -12.65 -24.14
C GLY A 19 27.93 -11.29 -23.77
N VAL A 20 27.05 -10.76 -24.61
CA VAL A 20 26.24 -9.61 -24.29
C VAL A 20 25.36 -10.09 -23.16
N GLY A 21 25.86 -9.95 -21.92
CA GLY A 21 25.02 -10.18 -20.74
C GLY A 21 23.79 -9.30 -20.90
N GLN A 22 22.61 -9.88 -20.72
CA GLN A 22 21.36 -9.10 -20.71
C GLN A 22 21.50 -7.93 -19.76
N SER A 23 21.14 -6.74 -20.20
CA SER A 23 21.10 -5.57 -19.34
C SER A 23 20.13 -5.80 -18.17
N THR A 24 20.34 -5.10 -17.06
CA THR A 24 19.44 -5.18 -15.91
C THR A 24 17.98 -4.91 -16.33
N THR A 25 17.76 -3.97 -17.25
CA THR A 25 16.42 -3.65 -17.79
C THR A 25 15.82 -4.85 -18.54
N GLU A 26 16.58 -5.54 -19.38
CA GLU A 26 16.09 -6.72 -20.10
C GLU A 26 15.78 -7.89 -19.16
N GLN A 27 16.60 -8.09 -18.14
CA GLN A 27 16.34 -9.12 -17.11
C GLN A 27 15.06 -8.81 -16.32
N LEU A 28 14.86 -7.56 -15.88
CA LEU A 28 13.65 -7.12 -15.19
C LEU A 28 12.41 -7.27 -16.08
N SER A 29 12.51 -6.88 -17.36
CA SER A 29 11.44 -7.06 -18.33
C SER A 29 11.06 -8.52 -18.49
N ALA A 30 12.04 -9.41 -18.69
CA ALA A 30 11.79 -10.85 -18.82
C ALA A 30 11.08 -11.45 -17.60
N VAL A 31 11.50 -11.05 -16.39
CA VAL A 31 10.87 -11.47 -15.14
C VAL A 31 9.41 -10.99 -15.10
N MET A 32 9.14 -9.71 -15.35
CA MET A 32 7.80 -9.15 -15.26
C MET A 32 6.85 -9.70 -16.32
N HIS A 33 7.33 -9.89 -17.57
CA HIS A 33 6.54 -10.56 -18.61
C HIS A 33 6.21 -12.01 -18.23
N THR A 34 7.12 -12.71 -17.55
CA THR A 34 6.84 -14.06 -17.02
C THR A 34 5.73 -14.03 -15.97
N PHE A 35 5.81 -13.13 -14.99
CA PHE A 35 4.76 -12.99 -13.98
C PHE A 35 3.41 -12.66 -14.60
N HIS A 36 3.36 -11.74 -15.55
CA HIS A 36 2.13 -11.39 -16.26
C HIS A 36 1.60 -12.59 -17.08
N HIS A 37 2.46 -13.30 -17.81
CA HIS A 37 2.04 -14.46 -18.61
C HIS A 37 1.35 -15.54 -17.77
N TYR A 38 1.78 -15.74 -16.52
CA TYR A 38 1.15 -16.69 -15.59
C TYR A 38 0.01 -16.09 -14.74
N ASN A 39 -0.52 -14.92 -15.10
CA ASN A 39 -1.55 -14.19 -14.35
C ASN A 39 -1.18 -13.92 -12.88
N MET A 40 0.11 -13.77 -12.59
CA MET A 40 0.62 -13.48 -11.24
C MET A 40 0.79 -11.98 -10.98
N PHE A 41 0.71 -11.15 -12.03
CA PHE A 41 0.85 -9.71 -11.93
C PHE A 41 0.11 -8.97 -13.04
N ASP A 42 -0.82 -8.07 -12.65
CA ASP A 42 -1.38 -7.00 -13.45
C ASP A 42 -1.18 -5.68 -12.68
N GLY A 43 -0.75 -4.62 -13.35
CA GLY A 43 -0.51 -3.34 -12.71
C GLY A 43 0.64 -2.55 -13.34
N ALA A 44 1.24 -1.65 -12.57
CA ALA A 44 2.42 -0.90 -12.98
C ALA A 44 3.60 -1.23 -12.06
N VAL A 45 4.78 -1.37 -12.63
CA VAL A 45 6.03 -1.62 -11.91
C VAL A 45 7.03 -0.51 -12.22
N LEU A 46 7.77 -0.12 -11.20
CA LEU A 46 8.91 0.79 -11.31
C LEU A 46 10.05 0.25 -10.46
N VAL A 47 11.24 0.16 -11.05
CA VAL A 47 12.48 -0.15 -10.33
C VAL A 47 13.42 1.02 -10.49
N ALA A 48 13.97 1.49 -9.38
CA ALA A 48 14.97 2.54 -9.36
C ALA A 48 16.23 2.03 -8.64
N ASP A 49 17.39 2.41 -9.15
CA ASP A 49 18.68 2.15 -8.55
C ASP A 49 19.39 3.48 -8.32
N HIS A 50 19.85 3.72 -7.08
CA HIS A 50 20.50 4.98 -6.68
C HIS A 50 19.73 6.24 -7.16
N GLY A 51 18.39 6.21 -7.07
CA GLY A 51 17.51 7.32 -7.47
C GLY A 51 17.26 7.44 -8.99
N THR A 52 17.87 6.57 -9.81
CA THR A 52 17.63 6.53 -11.26
C THR A 52 16.67 5.42 -11.62
N VAL A 53 15.60 5.74 -12.37
CA VAL A 53 14.66 4.73 -12.85
C VAL A 53 15.34 3.87 -13.91
N VAL A 54 15.53 2.58 -13.61
CA VAL A 54 16.14 1.59 -14.50
C VAL A 54 15.12 0.73 -15.23
N TYR A 55 13.90 0.66 -14.72
CA TYR A 55 12.79 -0.05 -15.36
C TYR A 55 11.44 0.55 -14.97
N LYS A 56 10.54 0.68 -15.92
CA LYS A 56 9.17 1.16 -15.70
C LYS A 56 8.27 0.61 -16.81
N GLU A 57 7.28 -0.22 -16.43
CA GLU A 57 6.35 -0.84 -17.38
C GLU A 57 4.99 -1.09 -16.73
N ALA A 58 3.95 -1.34 -17.52
CA ALA A 58 2.61 -1.66 -17.05
C ALA A 58 2.05 -2.87 -17.79
N PHE A 59 1.27 -3.69 -17.08
CA PHE A 59 0.76 -4.98 -17.53
C PHE A 59 -0.73 -5.12 -17.25
N GLY A 60 -1.43 -5.87 -18.10
CA GLY A 60 -2.84 -6.19 -17.93
C GLY A 60 -3.77 -4.99 -18.16
N LEU A 61 -5.01 -5.12 -17.67
CA LEU A 61 -6.08 -4.17 -17.93
C LEU A 61 -6.43 -3.35 -16.68
N ALA A 62 -6.55 -2.04 -16.84
CA ALA A 62 -7.07 -1.12 -15.83
C ALA A 62 -8.59 -1.22 -15.71
N ASN A 63 -9.26 -1.56 -16.82
CA ASN A 63 -10.68 -1.84 -16.85
C ASN A 63 -10.92 -2.97 -17.85
N ARG A 64 -11.48 -4.09 -17.39
CA ARG A 64 -11.72 -5.28 -18.20
C ARG A 64 -13.00 -5.19 -19.01
N GLU A 65 -14.00 -4.46 -18.53
CA GLU A 65 -15.27 -4.27 -19.24
C GLU A 65 -15.10 -3.44 -20.52
N TRP A 66 -14.09 -2.58 -20.56
CA TRP A 66 -13.80 -1.68 -21.66
C TRP A 66 -12.46 -1.97 -22.34
N ASP A 67 -11.79 -3.06 -22.01
CA ASP A 67 -10.47 -3.44 -22.52
C ASP A 67 -9.42 -2.31 -22.41
N ILE A 68 -9.51 -1.49 -21.35
CA ILE A 68 -8.57 -0.39 -21.13
C ILE A 68 -7.29 -0.93 -20.49
N PRO A 69 -6.12 -0.85 -21.17
CA PRO A 69 -4.87 -1.33 -20.62
C PRO A 69 -4.39 -0.48 -19.44
N ASN A 70 -3.64 -1.10 -18.54
CA ASN A 70 -2.86 -0.37 -17.56
C ASN A 70 -1.78 0.46 -18.25
N SER A 71 -1.47 1.59 -17.66
CA SER A 71 -0.33 2.44 -18.03
C SER A 71 0.49 2.73 -16.77
N THR A 72 1.68 3.27 -16.95
CA THR A 72 2.51 3.70 -15.82
C THR A 72 1.93 4.92 -15.07
N ASP A 73 0.84 5.49 -15.57
CA ASP A 73 0.07 6.58 -14.93
C ASP A 73 -1.25 6.07 -14.31
N THR A 74 -1.54 4.79 -14.42
CA THR A 74 -2.72 4.19 -13.79
C THR A 74 -2.61 4.31 -12.27
N LYS A 75 -3.70 4.71 -11.63
CA LYS A 75 -3.79 4.86 -10.18
C LYS A 75 -4.43 3.63 -9.56
N PHE A 76 -3.79 3.12 -8.53
CA PHE A 76 -4.22 1.91 -7.84
C PHE A 76 -4.58 2.21 -6.38
N MET A 77 -5.52 1.46 -5.85
CA MET A 77 -5.72 1.37 -4.40
C MET A 77 -4.58 0.54 -3.81
N ILE A 78 -3.85 1.12 -2.86
CA ILE A 78 -2.63 0.50 -2.31
C ILE A 78 -2.86 -0.23 -0.99
N GLY A 79 -4.10 -0.25 -0.49
CA GLY A 79 -4.45 -0.96 0.73
C GLY A 79 -3.53 -0.58 1.89
N SER A 80 -3.06 -1.57 2.61
CA SER A 80 -2.24 -1.39 3.81
C SER A 80 -0.85 -0.76 3.60
N ILE A 81 -0.43 -0.51 2.36
CA ILE A 81 0.73 0.37 2.09
C ILE A 81 0.43 1.82 2.53
N SER A 82 -0.84 2.15 2.77
CA SER A 82 -1.23 3.42 3.41
C SER A 82 -0.69 3.57 4.84
N LYS A 83 -0.48 2.48 5.58
CA LYS A 83 -0.04 2.53 6.98
C LYS A 83 1.31 3.20 7.20
N PRO A 84 2.39 2.87 6.47
CA PRO A 84 3.64 3.62 6.56
C PRO A 84 3.47 5.13 6.33
N ILE A 85 2.57 5.53 5.42
CA ILE A 85 2.30 6.94 5.13
C ILE A 85 1.57 7.59 6.32
N THR A 86 0.57 6.91 6.90
CA THR A 86 -0.10 7.33 8.14
C THR A 86 0.90 7.48 9.29
N ALA A 87 1.79 6.50 9.46
CA ALA A 87 2.84 6.54 10.49
C ALA A 87 3.78 7.74 10.29
N THR A 88 4.20 7.99 9.06
CA THR A 88 5.01 9.17 8.73
C THR A 88 4.30 10.46 9.11
N LEU A 89 3.00 10.59 8.83
CA LEU A 89 2.24 11.77 9.20
C LEU A 89 2.14 11.93 10.73
N ILE A 90 1.92 10.85 11.48
CA ILE A 90 1.94 10.90 12.96
C ILE A 90 3.31 11.40 13.46
N LEU A 91 4.42 10.92 12.88
CA LEU A 91 5.75 11.35 13.28
C LEU A 91 6.02 12.84 12.94
N ILE A 92 5.57 13.32 11.79
CA ILE A 92 5.61 14.74 11.42
C ILE A 92 4.81 15.59 12.44
N LEU A 93 3.62 15.12 12.84
CA LEU A 93 2.81 15.82 13.84
C LEU A 93 3.45 15.75 15.24
N THR A 94 4.21 14.71 15.52
CA THR A 94 5.01 14.60 16.76
C THR A 94 6.15 15.62 16.77
N GLU A 95 6.88 15.77 15.68
CA GLU A 95 7.93 16.81 15.54
C GLU A 95 7.37 18.23 15.71
N LYS A 96 6.11 18.43 15.29
CA LYS A 96 5.38 19.70 15.49
C LYS A 96 4.78 19.87 16.90
N ASN A 97 5.03 18.93 17.81
CA ASN A 97 4.48 18.91 19.17
C ASN A 97 2.93 18.88 19.24
N LEU A 98 2.27 18.42 18.18
CA LEU A 98 0.81 18.21 18.13
C LEU A 98 0.40 16.85 18.65
N ILE A 99 1.30 15.85 18.56
CA ILE A 99 1.10 14.49 19.05
C ILE A 99 2.29 14.10 19.94
N ASN A 100 2.00 13.47 21.09
CA ASN A 100 2.99 12.78 21.90
C ASN A 100 2.75 11.28 21.79
N LEU A 101 3.78 10.53 21.40
CA LEU A 101 3.68 9.09 21.16
C LEU A 101 3.36 8.28 22.42
N ASP A 102 3.73 8.78 23.59
CA ASP A 102 3.50 8.13 24.89
C ASP A 102 2.15 8.53 25.51
N SER A 103 1.44 9.48 24.92
CA SER A 103 0.08 9.83 25.37
C SER A 103 -0.91 8.73 25.05
N SER A 104 -1.93 8.61 25.90
CA SER A 104 -2.97 7.59 25.75
C SER A 104 -3.93 7.92 24.61
N LEU A 105 -4.56 6.89 24.08
CA LEU A 105 -5.65 7.04 23.09
C LEU A 105 -6.76 7.93 23.62
N ALA A 106 -7.19 7.75 24.86
CA ALA A 106 -8.26 8.56 25.47
C ALA A 106 -7.93 10.06 25.58
N TYR A 107 -6.65 10.43 25.53
CA TYR A 107 -6.25 11.85 25.51
C TYR A 107 -6.63 12.54 24.18
N TYR A 108 -6.42 11.85 23.05
CA TYR A 108 -6.73 12.40 21.72
C TYR A 108 -8.14 12.06 21.22
N ALA A 109 -8.71 10.97 21.73
CA ALA A 109 -10.03 10.46 21.36
C ALA A 109 -10.87 10.20 22.63
N PRO A 110 -11.50 11.26 23.21
CA PRO A 110 -12.20 11.17 24.50
C PRO A 110 -13.32 10.14 24.56
N GLN A 111 -13.89 9.71 23.42
CA GLN A 111 -14.89 8.63 23.37
C GLN A 111 -14.32 7.28 23.81
N PHE A 112 -13.00 7.13 23.86
CA PHE A 112 -12.35 5.95 24.43
C PHE A 112 -12.13 6.04 25.94
N LYS A 113 -12.52 7.13 26.60
CA LYS A 113 -12.48 7.23 28.04
C LYS A 113 -13.33 6.10 28.64
N ASP A 114 -12.79 5.43 29.63
CA ASP A 114 -13.43 4.29 30.30
C ASP A 114 -13.66 3.04 29.40
N LYS A 115 -13.07 3.02 28.19
CA LYS A 115 -13.08 1.86 27.29
C LYS A 115 -11.81 1.00 27.46
N PRO A 116 -11.82 -0.29 27.02
CA PRO A 116 -10.67 -1.17 27.17
C PRO A 116 -9.37 -0.59 26.62
N ALA A 117 -9.42 0.13 25.50
CA ALA A 117 -8.26 0.73 24.85
C ALA A 117 -7.87 2.12 25.41
N SER A 118 -8.52 2.63 26.47
CA SER A 118 -8.32 3.99 26.98
C SER A 118 -6.87 4.36 27.27
N LYS A 119 -6.09 3.41 27.78
CA LYS A 119 -4.68 3.58 28.17
C LYS A 119 -3.68 3.19 27.09
N VAL A 120 -4.13 2.66 25.96
CA VAL A 120 -3.25 2.34 24.82
C VAL A 120 -2.57 3.62 24.35
N THR A 121 -1.26 3.58 24.12
CA THR A 121 -0.50 4.74 23.66
C THR A 121 -0.50 4.84 22.13
N ILE A 122 -0.23 6.04 21.59
CA ILE A 122 -0.06 6.26 20.15
C ILE A 122 1.05 5.37 19.59
N LYS A 123 2.16 5.23 20.33
CA LYS A 123 3.27 4.33 19.99
C LYS A 123 2.82 2.87 19.84
N GLN A 124 1.95 2.41 20.73
CA GLN A 124 1.43 1.03 20.69
C GLN A 124 0.46 0.80 19.52
N LEU A 125 -0.26 1.82 19.08
CA LEU A 125 -1.06 1.76 17.84
C LEU A 125 -0.15 1.66 16.62
N LEU A 126 0.89 2.49 16.52
CA LEU A 126 1.83 2.52 15.39
C LEU A 126 2.54 1.19 15.18
N ASN A 127 3.00 0.55 16.24
CA ASN A 127 3.80 -0.68 16.16
C ASN A 127 2.98 -1.98 16.33
N HIS A 128 1.63 -1.86 16.30
CA HIS A 128 0.74 -3.01 16.45
C HIS A 128 0.89 -3.79 17.76
N THR A 129 1.22 -3.11 18.85
CA THR A 129 1.30 -3.72 20.21
C THR A 129 0.19 -3.24 21.14
N SER A 130 -0.86 -2.65 20.60
CA SER A 130 -1.97 -2.10 21.36
C SER A 130 -2.89 -3.16 22.00
N GLY A 131 -2.92 -4.36 21.46
CA GLY A 131 -3.92 -5.38 21.81
C GLY A 131 -5.31 -5.13 21.22
N LEU A 132 -5.53 -4.00 20.51
CA LEU A 132 -6.77 -3.78 19.78
C LEU A 132 -6.96 -4.87 18.73
N PRO A 133 -8.09 -5.59 18.73
CA PRO A 133 -8.36 -6.61 17.74
C PRO A 133 -8.49 -6.00 16.34
N ASN A 134 -8.63 -6.85 15.35
CA ASN A 134 -8.90 -6.45 13.98
C ASN A 134 -10.35 -6.79 13.60
N TYR A 135 -10.80 -6.38 12.43
CA TYR A 135 -12.16 -6.60 11.93
C TYR A 135 -12.57 -8.08 11.77
N ASP A 136 -11.60 -8.99 11.75
CA ASP A 136 -11.81 -10.45 11.66
C ASP A 136 -12.55 -11.05 12.86
N ILE A 137 -12.62 -10.35 13.99
CA ILE A 137 -13.47 -10.75 15.12
C ILE A 137 -14.96 -10.54 14.83
N ILE A 138 -15.32 -9.74 13.83
CA ILE A 138 -16.70 -9.51 13.44
C ILE A 138 -17.09 -10.49 12.34
N ARG A 139 -18.02 -11.40 12.65
CA ARG A 139 -18.59 -12.28 11.65
C ARG A 139 -19.21 -11.46 10.52
N ASP A 140 -18.95 -11.87 9.29
CA ASP A 140 -19.48 -11.23 8.08
C ASP A 140 -19.08 -9.76 7.93
N PHE A 141 -17.91 -9.34 8.46
CA PHE A 141 -17.41 -7.97 8.31
C PHE A 141 -17.37 -7.54 6.84
N PHE A 142 -16.75 -8.31 5.96
CA PHE A 142 -16.62 -7.96 4.55
C PHE A 142 -17.92 -7.92 3.78
N PRO A 143 -18.84 -8.92 3.86
CA PRO A 143 -20.10 -8.86 3.13
C PRO A 143 -21.11 -7.84 3.67
N ARG A 144 -20.95 -7.35 4.91
CA ARG A 144 -21.89 -6.45 5.57
C ARG A 144 -21.30 -5.09 5.92
N ILE A 145 -20.38 -5.06 6.88
CA ILE A 145 -19.90 -3.81 7.48
C ILE A 145 -19.06 -3.03 6.48
N SER A 146 -18.15 -3.69 5.77
CA SER A 146 -17.23 -3.01 4.84
C SER A 146 -17.94 -2.35 3.65
N ARG A 147 -19.21 -2.67 3.41
CA ARG A 147 -20.02 -2.12 2.31
C ARG A 147 -20.88 -0.92 2.73
N GLN A 148 -20.91 -0.59 4.01
CA GLN A 148 -21.72 0.51 4.55
C GLN A 148 -20.87 1.77 4.74
N SER A 149 -21.47 2.92 4.50
CA SER A 149 -20.86 4.21 4.82
C SER A 149 -21.08 4.53 6.30
N PHE A 150 -20.03 5.03 6.93
CA PHE A 150 -20.03 5.46 8.33
C PHE A 150 -19.44 6.86 8.46
N THR A 151 -19.93 7.61 9.43
CA THR A 151 -19.16 8.72 9.97
C THR A 151 -17.95 8.17 10.73
N ARG A 152 -17.00 9.04 11.08
CA ARG A 152 -15.80 8.62 11.84
C ARG A 152 -16.17 8.03 13.19
N GLU A 153 -17.08 8.69 13.87
CA GLU A 153 -17.59 8.31 15.19
C GLU A 153 -18.34 6.97 15.13
N GLU A 154 -19.28 6.80 14.21
CA GLU A 154 -20.03 5.55 14.03
C GLU A 154 -19.10 4.35 13.74
N TYR A 155 -18.04 4.55 12.95
CA TYR A 155 -17.12 3.45 12.69
C TYR A 155 -16.26 3.09 13.92
N LEU A 156 -15.87 4.09 14.73
CA LEU A 156 -15.17 3.84 16.00
C LEU A 156 -16.07 3.10 17.00
N GLU A 157 -17.38 3.37 17.02
CA GLU A 157 -18.35 2.67 17.88
C GLU A 157 -18.42 1.17 17.63
N ILE A 158 -18.09 0.72 16.40
CA ILE A 158 -18.09 -0.71 16.05
C ILE A 158 -17.09 -1.48 16.91
N PHE A 159 -15.97 -0.86 17.33
CA PHE A 159 -14.89 -1.58 18.00
C PHE A 159 -14.38 -0.95 19.30
N GLN A 160 -14.84 0.25 19.68
CA GLN A 160 -14.33 0.95 20.87
C GLN A 160 -14.53 0.17 22.17
N ASP A 161 -15.53 -0.69 22.23
CA ASP A 161 -15.86 -1.53 23.39
C ASP A 161 -15.24 -2.93 23.31
N SER A 162 -14.48 -3.23 22.25
CA SER A 162 -13.83 -4.53 22.10
C SER A 162 -12.79 -4.76 23.20
N ALA A 163 -12.82 -5.94 23.81
CA ALA A 163 -11.78 -6.35 24.72
C ALA A 163 -10.42 -6.39 24.02
N LEU A 164 -9.36 -5.98 24.72
CA LEU A 164 -8.02 -6.13 24.19
C LEU A 164 -7.63 -7.63 24.17
N ALA A 165 -6.98 -8.05 23.10
CA ALA A 165 -6.53 -9.44 22.94
C ALA A 165 -5.38 -9.80 23.90
N PHE A 166 -4.65 -8.79 24.41
CA PHE A 166 -3.58 -8.92 25.38
C PHE A 166 -3.26 -7.55 26.01
N GLU A 167 -2.48 -7.57 27.09
CA GLU A 167 -2.00 -6.35 27.76
C GLU A 167 -1.14 -5.50 26.79
N PRO A 168 -1.46 -4.22 26.59
CA PRO A 168 -0.73 -3.34 25.67
C PRO A 168 0.78 -3.33 25.91
N GLY A 169 1.54 -3.48 24.84
CA GLY A 169 3.00 -3.52 24.85
C GLY A 169 3.62 -4.92 25.03
N THR A 170 2.82 -5.95 25.32
CA THR A 170 3.36 -7.28 25.64
C THR A 170 3.49 -8.21 24.44
N ARG A 171 2.71 -7.99 23.39
CA ARG A 171 2.70 -8.83 22.17
C ARG A 171 2.45 -7.98 20.94
N TYR A 172 2.69 -8.55 19.76
CA TYR A 172 2.35 -8.00 18.46
C TYR A 172 1.06 -8.65 17.93
N MET A 173 0.15 -7.81 17.43
CA MET A 173 -1.00 -8.23 16.65
C MET A 173 -1.41 -7.12 15.69
N TYR A 174 -1.35 -7.42 14.40
CA TYR A 174 -1.75 -6.47 13.36
C TYR A 174 -3.21 -6.02 13.54
N SER A 175 -3.43 -4.70 13.54
CA SER A 175 -4.75 -4.11 13.68
C SER A 175 -4.96 -2.96 12.71
N SER A 176 -5.89 -3.11 11.78
CA SER A 176 -6.35 -2.02 10.92
C SER A 176 -7.15 -0.99 11.71
N TRP A 177 -7.89 -1.40 12.74
CA TRP A 177 -8.60 -0.47 13.61
C TRP A 177 -7.66 0.45 14.38
N GLY A 178 -6.49 -0.05 14.77
CA GLY A 178 -5.45 0.81 15.35
C GLY A 178 -5.03 1.94 14.41
N TYR A 179 -4.84 1.63 13.13
CA TYR A 179 -4.47 2.64 12.13
C TYR A 179 -5.63 3.54 11.70
N TYR A 180 -6.86 3.03 11.67
CA TYR A 180 -8.03 3.88 11.51
C TYR A 180 -8.12 4.92 12.64
N THR A 181 -7.88 4.49 13.87
CA THR A 181 -7.85 5.37 15.04
C THR A 181 -6.75 6.43 14.94
N LEU A 182 -5.57 6.08 14.41
CA LEU A 182 -4.51 7.07 14.13
C LEU A 182 -4.97 8.10 13.10
N GLY A 183 -5.67 7.67 12.04
CA GLY A 183 -6.27 8.58 11.06
C GLY A 183 -7.28 9.54 11.69
N TYR A 184 -8.13 9.05 12.58
CA TYR A 184 -9.07 9.88 13.35
C TYR A 184 -8.33 10.90 14.23
N ILE A 185 -7.28 10.50 14.93
CA ILE A 185 -6.47 11.41 15.75
C ILE A 185 -5.84 12.50 14.89
N ILE A 186 -5.32 12.16 13.70
CA ILE A 186 -4.81 13.15 12.74
C ILE A 186 -5.88 14.20 12.43
N GLU A 187 -7.11 13.80 12.14
CA GLU A 187 -8.21 14.75 11.88
C GLU A 187 -8.49 15.64 13.10
N LYS A 188 -8.49 15.07 14.30
CA LYS A 188 -8.78 15.84 15.54
C LYS A 188 -7.69 16.86 15.88
N VAL A 189 -6.41 16.51 15.74
CA VAL A 189 -5.31 17.43 16.12
C VAL A 189 -5.00 18.46 15.04
N THR A 190 -5.29 18.15 13.77
CA THR A 190 -5.04 19.09 12.67
C THR A 190 -6.25 19.97 12.31
N GLY A 191 -7.44 19.56 12.67
CA GLY A 191 -8.71 20.21 12.23
C GLY A 191 -8.95 20.06 10.73
N LYS A 192 -8.20 19.21 10.03
CA LYS A 192 -8.31 18.93 8.59
C LYS A 192 -8.83 17.53 8.38
N SER A 193 -9.40 17.25 7.19
CA SER A 193 -9.64 15.86 6.81
C SER A 193 -8.31 15.11 6.70
N TYR A 194 -8.33 13.81 6.94
CA TYR A 194 -7.17 12.93 6.77
C TYR A 194 -6.52 13.09 5.39
N ALA A 195 -7.34 13.14 4.33
CA ALA A 195 -6.86 13.36 2.96
C ALA A 195 -6.12 14.70 2.81
N GLN A 196 -6.67 15.78 3.39
CA GLN A 196 -6.04 17.10 3.32
C GLN A 196 -4.75 17.16 4.13
N ALA A 197 -4.73 16.55 5.32
CA ALA A 197 -3.53 16.51 6.15
C ALA A 197 -2.40 15.74 5.45
N MET A 198 -2.70 14.58 4.83
CA MET A 198 -1.72 13.83 4.05
C MET A 198 -1.21 14.62 2.84
N LYS A 199 -2.11 15.32 2.13
CA LYS A 199 -1.73 16.13 0.99
C LYS A 199 -0.76 17.24 1.41
N ASP A 200 -1.12 18.05 2.40
CA ASP A 200 -0.36 19.23 2.83
C ASP A 200 1.00 18.87 3.46
N GLU A 201 1.04 17.78 4.23
CA GLU A 201 2.19 17.45 5.05
C GLU A 201 3.16 16.46 4.38
N ILE A 202 2.67 15.70 3.41
CA ILE A 202 3.48 14.68 2.73
C ILE A 202 3.48 14.90 1.21
N PHE A 203 2.35 14.68 0.53
CA PHE A 203 2.36 14.54 -0.93
C PHE A 203 2.79 15.79 -1.67
N ASP A 204 2.37 16.98 -1.24
CA ASP A 204 2.79 18.24 -1.87
C ASP A 204 4.29 18.52 -1.62
N LYS A 205 4.81 18.14 -0.45
CA LYS A 205 6.22 18.38 -0.10
C LYS A 205 7.21 17.50 -0.85
N ILE A 206 6.79 16.31 -1.24
CA ILE A 206 7.64 15.36 -1.99
C ILE A 206 7.22 15.23 -3.46
N ASN A 207 6.41 16.18 -3.95
CA ASN A 207 5.95 16.23 -5.34
C ASN A 207 5.27 14.94 -5.83
N MET A 208 4.29 14.45 -5.06
CA MET A 208 3.45 13.31 -5.40
C MET A 208 2.00 13.72 -5.74
N PRO A 209 1.76 14.50 -6.82
CA PRO A 209 0.46 15.10 -7.13
C PRO A 209 -0.63 14.06 -7.50
N ASN A 210 -0.23 12.83 -7.80
CA ASN A 210 -1.13 11.73 -8.20
C ASN A 210 -1.43 10.77 -7.05
N SER A 211 -1.05 11.12 -5.81
CA SER A 211 -1.30 10.33 -4.60
C SER A 211 -2.30 11.04 -3.70
N GLY A 212 -3.12 10.27 -2.99
CA GLY A 212 -4.12 10.83 -2.09
C GLY A 212 -4.98 9.77 -1.42
N SER A 213 -5.78 10.20 -0.46
CA SER A 213 -6.91 9.45 0.06
C SER A 213 -8.18 9.99 -0.56
N TYR A 214 -9.16 9.14 -0.87
CA TYR A 214 -10.39 9.53 -1.55
C TYR A 214 -11.60 8.82 -0.96
N LEU A 215 -12.77 9.40 -1.18
CA LEU A 215 -14.05 8.75 -0.94
C LEU A 215 -14.55 8.10 -2.24
N HIS A 216 -15.33 7.03 -2.11
CA HIS A 216 -15.90 6.31 -3.28
C HIS A 216 -16.76 7.18 -4.19
N THR A 217 -17.28 8.30 -3.68
CA THR A 217 -18.06 9.29 -4.44
C THR A 217 -17.22 10.17 -5.35
N GLN A 218 -15.89 10.15 -5.22
CA GLN A 218 -14.99 10.97 -6.02
C GLN A 218 -14.60 10.28 -7.32
N ILE A 219 -14.60 11.03 -8.42
CA ILE A 219 -14.07 10.57 -9.70
C ILE A 219 -12.56 10.79 -9.69
N ILE A 220 -11.81 9.70 -9.74
CA ILE A 220 -10.35 9.73 -9.81
C ILE A 220 -9.94 9.36 -11.24
N PRO A 221 -9.43 10.31 -12.04
CA PRO A 221 -9.00 10.03 -13.40
C PRO A 221 -7.92 8.94 -13.46
N LYS A 222 -8.01 8.03 -14.41
CA LYS A 222 -7.07 6.91 -14.62
C LYS A 222 -7.00 5.90 -13.45
N ARG A 223 -8.04 5.81 -12.61
CA ARG A 223 -8.09 4.79 -11.57
C ARG A 223 -8.48 3.43 -12.17
N ALA A 224 -7.70 2.40 -11.85
CA ALA A 224 -8.04 1.03 -12.19
C ALA A 224 -9.31 0.57 -11.44
N SER A 225 -10.11 -0.26 -12.08
CA SER A 225 -11.16 -1.06 -11.45
C SER A 225 -10.52 -2.20 -10.65
N GLY A 226 -11.20 -2.66 -9.61
CA GLY A 226 -10.77 -3.83 -8.83
C GLY A 226 -11.32 -5.13 -9.41
N TYR A 227 -10.47 -6.15 -9.48
CA TYR A 227 -10.83 -7.50 -9.92
C TYR A 227 -10.20 -8.52 -9.00
N ASP A 228 -10.94 -9.62 -8.77
CA ASP A 228 -10.42 -10.83 -8.13
C ASP A 228 -10.21 -11.89 -9.21
N TYR A 229 -9.16 -12.72 -9.06
CA TYR A 229 -8.92 -13.85 -9.94
C TYR A 229 -9.24 -15.14 -9.20
N GLY A 230 -10.28 -15.85 -9.68
CA GLY A 230 -10.73 -17.10 -9.06
C GLY A 230 -11.39 -18.01 -10.08
N LEU A 231 -11.30 -19.33 -9.84
CA LEU A 231 -11.86 -20.35 -10.72
C LEU A 231 -11.37 -20.29 -12.18
N GLY A 232 -10.20 -19.69 -12.41
CA GLY A 232 -9.59 -19.57 -13.74
C GLY A 232 -10.02 -18.36 -14.55
N ASP A 233 -10.77 -17.42 -13.96
CA ASP A 233 -11.21 -16.19 -14.63
C ASP A 233 -11.20 -14.99 -13.66
N TYR A 234 -11.34 -13.79 -14.21
CA TYR A 234 -11.49 -12.56 -13.46
C TYR A 234 -12.97 -12.28 -13.17
N VAL A 235 -13.23 -11.86 -11.95
CA VAL A 235 -14.53 -11.33 -11.52
C VAL A 235 -14.34 -9.94 -10.93
N SER A 236 -15.37 -9.09 -10.99
CA SER A 236 -15.32 -7.79 -10.33
C SER A 236 -15.10 -7.94 -8.84
N ALA A 237 -14.15 -7.19 -8.29
CA ALA A 237 -13.91 -7.19 -6.85
C ALA A 237 -15.13 -6.63 -6.08
N ASP A 238 -15.33 -7.15 -4.89
CA ASP A 238 -16.39 -6.68 -4.01
C ASP A 238 -16.27 -5.19 -3.69
N PHE A 239 -17.41 -4.49 -3.73
CA PHE A 239 -17.46 -3.10 -3.29
C PHE A 239 -17.12 -2.97 -1.81
N ARG A 240 -16.24 -1.99 -1.50
CA ARG A 240 -15.91 -1.59 -0.13
C ARG A 240 -16.04 -0.08 0.00
N ASP A 241 -16.76 0.36 1.02
CA ASP A 241 -16.89 1.79 1.29
C ASP A 241 -15.59 2.35 1.88
N GLN A 242 -15.12 3.47 1.31
CA GLN A 242 -13.84 4.05 1.71
C GLN A 242 -13.91 4.82 3.04
N SER A 243 -15.11 5.06 3.60
CA SER A 243 -15.26 5.71 4.91
C SER A 243 -14.64 4.89 6.04
N ASN A 244 -14.53 3.57 5.88
CA ASN A 244 -14.01 2.64 6.88
C ASN A 244 -12.57 2.15 6.60
N THR A 245 -11.87 2.77 5.64
CA THR A 245 -10.48 2.41 5.29
C THR A 245 -9.45 3.51 5.59
N MET A 246 -9.83 4.58 6.28
CA MET A 246 -8.93 5.69 6.63
C MET A 246 -7.68 5.17 7.38
N GLY A 247 -6.51 5.53 6.89
CA GLY A 247 -5.24 5.16 7.52
C GLY A 247 -4.81 3.70 7.35
N THR A 248 -5.62 2.88 6.68
CA THR A 248 -5.42 1.41 6.66
C THR A 248 -4.96 0.87 5.32
#